data_188847ca0127aecea9fdc95fa6a650d8
#
_entry.id   188847ca0127aecea9fdc95fa6a650d8
#
_cell.length_a   1.000
_cell.length_b   1.000
_cell.length_c   1.000
_cell.angle_alpha   90.00
_cell.angle_beta   90.00
_cell.angle_gamma   90.00
#
_symmetry.space_group_name_H-M   'P 1'
#
loop_
_entity.id
_entity.type
_entity.pdbx_description
1 polymer ?
#
loop_
_entity_poly.entity_id
_entity_poly.type
_entity_poly.pdbx_seq_one_letter_code
_entity_poly.pdbx_strand_id
1 'polypeptide(L)'
;GKKYLDACGGAAVSCLGHDCAPVISAIKQQVDKLCFAHTGYFSNEPAEKLASWLVDHAPAGTGAGSIMLLGSGSEAMEAALKLARQYHLENGEQDRSKVIARKPSYHGNTLGALATGYHEGRRAPYAPLLRETHYIDVPYRYRMMREDETEAEFAARLAQQLEDKIEELGA
;
A
#
# COMPACT_ATOMS: atom_id res chain seq x y z
N GLY A 1 -23.76 -26.97 7.56
CA GLY A 1 -22.58 -26.57 6.79
C GLY A 1 -21.35 -27.41 7.13
N LYS A 2 -20.36 -27.44 6.25
CA LYS A 2 -19.07 -28.09 6.52
C LYS A 2 -18.16 -27.13 7.28
N LYS A 3 -17.39 -27.64 8.23
CA LYS A 3 -16.35 -26.90 8.91
C LYS A 3 -15.04 -27.01 8.12
N TYR A 4 -14.31 -25.92 8.00
CA TYR A 4 -13.00 -25.85 7.37
C TYR A 4 -11.99 -25.19 8.33
N LEU A 5 -10.76 -25.67 8.32
CA LEU A 5 -9.66 -24.99 8.98
C LEU A 5 -9.18 -23.85 8.09
N ASP A 6 -9.25 -22.61 8.57
CA ASP A 6 -8.66 -21.47 7.89
C ASP A 6 -7.17 -21.38 8.22
N ALA A 7 -6.35 -21.84 7.29
CA ALA A 7 -4.89 -21.81 7.43
C ALA A 7 -4.23 -20.62 6.69
N CYS A 8 -5.03 -19.76 6.03
CA CYS A 8 -4.51 -18.60 5.28
C CYS A 8 -4.84 -17.24 5.93
N GLY A 9 -5.72 -17.23 6.90
CA GLY A 9 -6.10 -16.00 7.60
C GLY A 9 -6.67 -14.90 6.69
N GLY A 10 -7.35 -15.26 5.58
CA GLY A 10 -7.92 -14.30 4.65
C GLY A 10 -6.89 -13.32 4.08
N ALA A 11 -5.76 -13.81 3.59
CA ALA A 11 -4.60 -13.01 3.17
C ALA A 11 -3.99 -12.18 4.31
N ALA A 12 -3.85 -12.81 5.49
CA ALA A 12 -3.31 -12.23 6.73
C ALA A 12 -4.19 -11.12 7.37
N VAL A 13 -5.47 -11.08 7.04
CA VAL A 13 -6.42 -10.08 7.59
C VAL A 13 -7.05 -10.54 8.91
N SER A 14 -7.37 -11.85 9.04
CA SER A 14 -8.05 -12.41 10.20
C SER A 14 -7.10 -12.98 11.26
N CYS A 15 -6.01 -12.29 11.55
CA CYS A 15 -5.00 -12.75 12.52
C CYS A 15 -5.54 -12.86 13.97
N LEU A 16 -6.65 -12.22 14.30
CA LEU A 16 -7.36 -12.36 15.57
C LEU A 16 -8.43 -13.46 15.57
N GLY A 17 -8.59 -14.19 14.45
CA GLY A 17 -9.65 -15.16 14.27
C GLY A 17 -11.01 -14.53 13.92
N HIS A 18 -12.04 -15.36 13.81
CA HIS A 18 -13.37 -14.95 13.38
C HIS A 18 -14.36 -14.66 14.53
N ASP A 19 -13.98 -14.91 15.77
CA ASP A 19 -14.82 -14.83 16.96
C ASP A 19 -14.21 -13.99 18.09
N CYS A 20 -13.32 -13.04 17.76
CA CYS A 20 -12.70 -12.15 18.73
C CYS A 20 -13.76 -11.28 19.43
N ALA A 21 -14.25 -11.73 20.59
CA ALA A 21 -15.33 -11.10 21.31
C ALA A 21 -15.11 -9.61 21.63
N PRO A 22 -13.92 -9.13 22.03
CA PRO A 22 -13.67 -7.71 22.24
C PRO A 22 -13.91 -6.87 20.98
N VAL A 23 -13.45 -7.34 19.82
CA VAL A 23 -13.60 -6.63 18.53
C VAL A 23 -15.07 -6.60 18.13
N ILE A 24 -15.76 -7.73 18.20
CA ILE A 24 -17.20 -7.82 17.88
C ILE A 24 -18.02 -6.87 18.77
N SER A 25 -17.72 -6.85 20.08
CA SER A 25 -18.39 -5.96 21.03
C SER A 25 -18.16 -4.49 20.71
N ALA A 26 -16.91 -4.10 20.42
CA ALA A 26 -16.58 -2.72 20.07
C ALA A 26 -17.29 -2.25 18.79
N ILE A 27 -17.38 -3.11 17.77
CA ILE A 27 -18.11 -2.80 16.53
C ILE A 27 -19.59 -2.58 16.82
N LYS A 28 -20.23 -3.48 17.59
CA LYS A 28 -21.64 -3.36 17.94
C LYS A 28 -21.92 -2.06 18.71
N GLN A 29 -21.12 -1.76 19.73
CA GLN A 29 -21.25 -0.53 20.52
C GLN A 29 -21.07 0.73 19.66
N GLN A 30 -20.12 0.72 18.71
CA GLN A 30 -19.92 1.86 17.84
C GLN A 30 -21.08 2.06 16.87
N VAL A 31 -21.64 0.99 16.31
CA VAL A 31 -22.81 1.05 15.42
C VAL A 31 -24.03 1.59 16.17
N ASP A 32 -24.24 1.16 17.40
CA ASP A 32 -25.34 1.68 18.26
C ASP A 32 -25.15 3.17 18.59
N LYS A 33 -23.92 3.63 18.76
CA LYS A 33 -23.59 5.02 19.10
C LYS A 33 -23.63 5.94 17.87
N LEU A 34 -22.99 5.53 16.78
CA LEU A 34 -22.86 6.29 15.53
C LEU A 34 -22.41 5.36 14.41
N CYS A 35 -23.32 5.00 13.52
CA CYS A 35 -23.04 4.08 12.42
C CYS A 35 -22.31 4.73 11.23
N PHE A 36 -22.46 6.04 11.05
CA PHE A 36 -21.83 6.79 9.96
C PHE A 36 -21.56 8.25 10.35
N ALA A 37 -20.40 8.75 9.96
CA ALA A 37 -20.05 10.17 10.02
C ALA A 37 -19.36 10.57 8.71
N HIS A 38 -19.87 11.61 8.06
CA HIS A 38 -19.26 12.14 6.84
C HIS A 38 -17.94 12.84 7.18
N THR A 39 -16.83 12.28 6.77
CA THR A 39 -15.47 12.72 7.13
C THR A 39 -15.11 14.13 6.68
N GLY A 40 -15.87 14.71 5.74
CA GLY A 40 -15.69 16.12 5.33
C GLY A 40 -16.13 17.13 6.39
N TYR A 41 -16.97 16.72 7.38
CA TYR A 41 -17.52 17.62 8.39
C TYR A 41 -17.44 17.07 9.81
N PHE A 42 -17.31 15.77 9.98
CA PHE A 42 -17.39 15.09 11.27
C PHE A 42 -16.26 14.08 11.41
N SER A 43 -15.93 13.79 12.64
CA SER A 43 -15.07 12.70 13.03
C SER A 43 -15.76 11.80 14.05
N ASN A 44 -15.10 10.73 14.45
CA ASN A 44 -15.56 9.85 15.51
C ASN A 44 -14.37 9.42 16.39
N GLU A 45 -14.68 9.13 17.63
CA GLU A 45 -13.68 8.83 18.65
C GLU A 45 -12.75 7.64 18.28
N PRO A 46 -13.23 6.49 17.75
CA PRO A 46 -12.35 5.41 17.35
C PRO A 46 -11.37 5.78 16.24
N ALA A 47 -11.79 6.57 15.24
CA ALA A 47 -10.93 7.03 14.16
C ALA A 47 -9.82 7.96 14.68
N GLU A 48 -10.16 8.92 15.53
CA GLU A 48 -9.19 9.83 16.13
C GLU A 48 -8.18 9.10 17.03
N LYS A 49 -8.64 8.16 17.85
CA LYS A 49 -7.74 7.33 18.68
C LYS A 49 -6.78 6.51 17.84
N LEU A 50 -7.26 5.89 16.77
CA LEU A 50 -6.41 5.11 15.88
C LEU A 50 -5.42 6.00 15.15
N ALA A 51 -5.84 7.14 14.63
CA ALA A 51 -4.97 8.08 13.94
C ALA A 51 -3.87 8.60 14.87
N SER A 52 -4.21 9.02 16.09
CA SER A 52 -3.23 9.46 17.10
C SER A 52 -2.25 8.35 17.43
N TRP A 53 -2.73 7.14 17.67
CA TRP A 53 -1.86 6.00 17.98
C TRP A 53 -0.89 5.69 16.85
N LEU A 54 -1.34 5.73 15.59
CA LEU A 54 -0.48 5.50 14.42
C LEU A 54 0.58 6.59 14.26
N VAL A 55 0.24 7.85 14.50
CA VAL A 55 1.20 8.97 14.48
C VAL A 55 2.26 8.80 15.58
N ASP A 56 1.82 8.49 16.80
CA ASP A 56 2.72 8.32 17.95
C ASP A 56 3.70 7.14 17.80
N HIS A 57 3.32 6.13 17.01
CA HIS A 57 4.14 4.94 16.74
C HIS A 57 4.77 4.93 15.34
N ALA A 58 4.70 6.04 14.62
CA ALA A 58 5.34 6.18 13.31
C ALA A 58 6.87 6.11 13.44
N PRO A 59 7.59 5.64 12.41
CA PRO A 59 9.04 5.60 12.43
C PRO A 59 9.66 6.96 12.77
N ALA A 60 10.79 6.95 13.49
CA ALA A 60 11.51 8.17 13.82
C ALA A 60 11.86 8.97 12.55
N GLY A 61 11.67 10.29 12.59
CA GLY A 61 11.94 11.17 11.46
C GLY A 61 10.77 11.44 10.52
N THR A 62 9.63 10.77 10.69
CA THR A 62 8.42 11.08 9.90
C THR A 62 7.73 12.40 10.30
N GLY A 63 8.14 13.01 11.41
CA GLY A 63 7.59 14.27 11.91
C GLY A 63 6.16 14.15 12.44
N ALA A 64 5.50 15.29 12.68
CA ALA A 64 4.07 15.34 13.00
C ALA A 64 3.29 15.02 11.73
N GLY A 65 2.66 13.85 11.70
CA GLY A 65 1.92 13.36 10.56
C GLY A 65 0.40 13.50 10.73
N SER A 66 -0.30 13.25 9.64
CA SER A 66 -1.76 13.04 9.63
C SER A 66 -2.06 11.69 9.01
N ILE A 67 -3.12 11.05 9.46
CA ILE A 67 -3.56 9.75 8.95
C ILE A 67 -4.85 9.91 8.17
N MET A 68 -4.87 9.38 6.95
CA MET A 68 -6.07 9.25 6.16
C MET A 68 -6.57 7.81 6.23
N LEU A 69 -7.72 7.60 6.86
CA LEU A 69 -8.37 6.29 6.95
C LEU A 69 -9.27 6.09 5.73
N LEU A 70 -9.14 4.95 5.07
CA LEU A 70 -9.85 4.61 3.83
C LEU A 70 -10.47 3.21 3.94
N GLY A 71 -11.40 2.89 3.06
CA GLY A 71 -12.17 1.65 3.13
C GLY A 71 -11.41 0.39 2.71
N SER A 72 -10.31 0.54 1.96
CA SER A 72 -9.51 -0.61 1.48
C SER A 72 -8.07 -0.23 1.15
N GLY A 73 -7.19 -1.24 1.06
CA GLY A 73 -5.82 -1.03 0.59
C GLY A 73 -5.74 -0.52 -0.85
N SER A 74 -6.69 -0.90 -1.71
CA SER A 74 -6.76 -0.37 -3.08
C SER A 74 -7.06 1.13 -3.09
N GLU A 75 -8.01 1.58 -2.27
CA GLU A 75 -8.31 3.01 -2.09
C GLU A 75 -7.14 3.77 -1.48
N ALA A 76 -6.47 3.18 -0.49
CA ALA A 76 -5.27 3.78 0.10
C ALA A 76 -4.16 3.96 -0.94
N MET A 77 -3.97 2.99 -1.83
CA MET A 77 -3.01 3.11 -2.92
C MET A 77 -3.39 4.21 -3.92
N GLU A 78 -4.67 4.30 -4.31
CA GLU A 78 -5.15 5.40 -5.18
C GLU A 78 -4.94 6.78 -4.52
N ALA A 79 -5.23 6.89 -3.23
CA ALA A 79 -5.01 8.13 -2.47
C ALA A 79 -3.52 8.49 -2.40
N ALA A 80 -2.64 7.51 -2.16
CA ALA A 80 -1.19 7.72 -2.12
C ALA A 80 -0.64 8.23 -3.46
N LEU A 81 -1.09 7.64 -4.58
CA LEU A 81 -0.69 8.07 -5.92
C LEU A 81 -1.14 9.52 -6.21
N LYS A 82 -2.36 9.87 -5.81
CA LYS A 82 -2.90 11.23 -5.96
C LYS A 82 -2.15 12.22 -5.07
N LEU A 83 -1.90 11.84 -3.82
CA LEU A 83 -1.18 12.69 -2.87
C LEU A 83 0.26 12.96 -3.33
N ALA A 84 0.98 11.93 -3.78
CA ALA A 84 2.32 12.09 -4.35
C ALA A 84 2.31 13.03 -5.54
N ARG A 85 1.33 12.90 -6.45
CA ARG A 85 1.19 13.82 -7.59
C ARG A 85 0.91 15.24 -7.16
N GLN A 86 -0.01 15.45 -6.23
CA GLN A 86 -0.33 16.78 -5.70
C GLN A 86 0.87 17.42 -5.01
N TYR A 87 1.60 16.66 -4.20
CA TYR A 87 2.83 17.13 -3.54
C TYR A 87 3.82 17.70 -4.57
N HIS A 88 4.10 16.97 -5.64
CA HIS A 88 5.01 17.42 -6.68
C HIS A 88 4.50 18.66 -7.44
N LEU A 89 3.19 18.74 -7.68
CA LEU A 89 2.60 19.94 -8.29
C LEU A 89 2.74 21.18 -7.40
N GLU A 90 2.48 21.08 -6.11
CA GLU A 90 2.62 22.18 -5.15
C GLU A 90 4.09 22.63 -4.99
N ASN A 91 5.04 21.74 -5.22
CA ASN A 91 6.47 22.06 -5.25
C ASN A 91 6.97 22.59 -6.60
N GLY A 92 6.08 22.79 -7.59
CA GLY A 92 6.47 23.26 -8.92
C GLY A 92 7.09 22.20 -9.84
N GLU A 93 7.07 20.93 -9.44
CA GLU A 93 7.65 19.80 -10.17
C GLU A 93 6.59 19.14 -11.08
N GLN A 94 6.09 19.89 -12.06
CA GLN A 94 4.96 19.48 -12.90
C GLN A 94 5.22 18.20 -13.72
N ASP A 95 6.47 17.94 -14.08
CA ASP A 95 6.85 16.78 -14.90
C ASP A 95 6.98 15.48 -14.09
N ARG A 96 7.01 15.56 -12.77
CA ARG A 96 7.04 14.38 -11.87
C ARG A 96 5.71 13.67 -11.83
N SER A 97 5.47 12.79 -12.81
CA SER A 97 4.23 12.02 -12.97
C SER A 97 4.48 10.51 -13.17
N LYS A 98 5.73 10.12 -13.41
CA LYS A 98 6.11 8.73 -13.66
C LYS A 98 6.13 7.93 -12.35
N VAL A 99 5.77 6.65 -12.44
CA VAL A 99 5.76 5.74 -11.29
C VAL A 99 6.69 4.58 -11.56
N ILE A 100 7.57 4.32 -10.61
CA ILE A 100 8.42 3.13 -10.60
C ILE A 100 7.91 2.19 -9.51
N ALA A 101 7.73 0.93 -9.84
CA ALA A 101 7.29 -0.11 -8.91
C ALA A 101 8.17 -1.36 -9.03
N ARG A 102 7.94 -2.35 -8.19
CA ARG A 102 8.68 -3.62 -8.23
C ARG A 102 7.90 -4.70 -8.96
N LYS A 103 8.63 -5.61 -9.62
CA LYS A 103 8.06 -6.75 -10.33
C LYS A 103 8.67 -8.07 -9.81
N PRO A 104 7.86 -9.00 -9.26
CA PRO A 104 6.41 -8.93 -9.04
C PRO A 104 6.02 -8.09 -7.83
N SER A 105 4.76 -7.56 -7.82
CA SER A 105 4.20 -6.86 -6.66
C SER A 105 2.66 -6.85 -6.71
N TYR A 106 2.04 -6.62 -5.58
CA TYR A 106 0.59 -6.43 -5.46
C TYR A 106 0.28 -5.15 -4.67
N HIS A 107 -0.49 -4.26 -5.27
CA HIS A 107 -0.88 -2.98 -4.67
C HIS A 107 -2.40 -2.76 -4.61
N GLY A 108 -3.18 -3.70 -5.12
CA GLY A 108 -4.64 -3.64 -5.11
C GLY A 108 -5.25 -4.00 -6.47
N ASN A 109 -6.57 -3.81 -6.61
CA ASN A 109 -7.34 -4.20 -7.79
C ASN A 109 -8.11 -3.05 -8.47
N THR A 110 -8.02 -1.83 -7.98
CA THR A 110 -8.44 -0.64 -8.75
C THR A 110 -7.49 -0.41 -9.92
N LEU A 111 -7.88 0.33 -10.95
CA LEU A 111 -7.07 0.49 -12.15
C LEU A 111 -5.69 1.09 -11.87
N GLY A 112 -5.59 2.11 -11.00
CA GLY A 112 -4.31 2.70 -10.61
C GLY A 112 -3.47 1.75 -9.76
N ALA A 113 -4.06 1.07 -8.78
CA ALA A 113 -3.37 0.08 -7.96
C ALA A 113 -2.92 -1.14 -8.77
N LEU A 114 -3.76 -1.63 -9.71
CA LEU A 114 -3.44 -2.71 -10.62
C LEU A 114 -2.34 -2.33 -11.62
N ALA A 115 -2.36 -1.08 -12.10
CA ALA A 115 -1.32 -0.54 -12.96
C ALA A 115 0.03 -0.48 -12.24
N THR A 116 0.04 -0.03 -10.98
CA THR A 116 1.25 0.09 -10.17
C THR A 116 1.78 -1.29 -9.75
N GLY A 117 0.92 -2.25 -9.42
CA GLY A 117 1.32 -3.63 -9.14
C GLY A 117 1.72 -4.39 -10.41
N TYR A 118 2.45 -5.51 -10.23
CA TYR A 118 2.76 -6.40 -11.33
C TYR A 118 2.48 -7.85 -10.98
N HIS A 119 1.39 -8.36 -11.49
CA HIS A 119 1.02 -9.77 -11.46
C HIS A 119 0.38 -10.12 -12.81
N GLU A 120 1.10 -10.82 -13.67
CA GLU A 120 0.73 -11.04 -15.06
C GLU A 120 -0.73 -11.51 -15.23
N GLY A 121 -1.10 -12.60 -14.57
CA GLY A 121 -2.45 -13.16 -14.69
C GLY A 121 -3.59 -12.23 -14.25
N ARG A 122 -3.29 -11.22 -13.41
CA ARG A 122 -4.28 -10.21 -13.00
C ARG A 122 -4.33 -9.01 -13.93
N ARG A 123 -3.21 -8.68 -14.58
CA ARG A 123 -3.07 -7.49 -15.45
C ARG A 123 -3.50 -7.74 -16.88
N ALA A 124 -3.17 -8.90 -17.44
CA ALA A 124 -3.30 -9.18 -18.85
C ALA A 124 -4.71 -8.86 -19.44
N PRO A 125 -5.83 -9.24 -18.79
CA PRO A 125 -7.16 -8.91 -19.31
C PRO A 125 -7.46 -7.40 -19.34
N TYR A 126 -6.78 -6.61 -18.53
CA TYR A 126 -7.06 -5.18 -18.35
C TYR A 126 -5.95 -4.28 -18.91
N ALA A 127 -4.95 -4.87 -19.58
CA ALA A 127 -3.79 -4.13 -20.09
C ALA A 127 -4.16 -2.84 -20.86
N PRO A 128 -5.18 -2.80 -21.72
CA PRO A 128 -5.57 -1.59 -22.44
C PRO A 128 -6.11 -0.45 -21.56
N LEU A 129 -6.47 -0.75 -20.31
CA LEU A 129 -7.02 0.22 -19.34
C LEU A 129 -5.99 0.74 -18.37
N LEU A 130 -4.80 0.13 -18.33
CA LEU A 130 -3.79 0.44 -17.33
C LEU A 130 -2.88 1.56 -17.81
N ARG A 131 -2.64 2.53 -16.91
CA ARG A 131 -1.63 3.55 -17.16
C ARG A 131 -0.23 2.92 -17.20
N GLU A 132 0.69 3.58 -17.85
CA GLU A 132 2.09 3.22 -17.85
C GLU A 132 2.67 3.23 -16.43
N THR A 133 3.45 2.22 -16.12
CA THR A 133 4.23 2.08 -14.89
C THR A 133 5.54 1.40 -15.23
N HIS A 134 6.64 1.90 -14.69
CA HIS A 134 7.98 1.38 -14.92
C HIS A 134 8.35 0.42 -13.78
N TYR A 135 9.14 -0.60 -14.07
CA TYR A 135 9.40 -1.66 -13.10
C TYR A 135 10.90 -1.91 -12.92
N ILE A 136 11.25 -2.20 -11.67
CA ILE A 136 12.53 -2.75 -11.24
C ILE A 136 12.30 -4.09 -10.55
N ASP A 137 13.36 -4.85 -10.32
CA ASP A 137 13.28 -6.16 -9.68
C ASP A 137 12.88 -6.07 -8.20
N VAL A 138 12.23 -7.12 -7.70
CA VAL A 138 11.91 -7.30 -6.28
C VAL A 138 13.14 -7.83 -5.52
N PRO A 139 13.34 -7.45 -4.24
CA PRO A 139 14.45 -7.96 -3.44
C PRO A 139 14.18 -9.39 -2.94
N TYR A 140 14.02 -10.32 -3.87
CA TYR A 140 13.76 -11.72 -3.57
C TYR A 140 15.08 -12.51 -3.54
N ARG A 141 15.82 -12.40 -2.44
CA ARG A 141 17.12 -13.00 -2.22
C ARG A 141 17.18 -14.44 -2.65
N TYR A 142 16.25 -15.29 -2.23
CA TYR A 142 16.26 -16.73 -2.47
C TYR A 142 16.38 -17.12 -3.95
N ARG A 143 15.85 -16.29 -4.87
CA ARG A 143 15.87 -16.59 -6.33
C ARG A 143 16.71 -15.64 -7.15
N MET A 144 17.05 -14.46 -6.62
CA MET A 144 17.62 -13.39 -7.44
C MET A 144 19.03 -12.98 -7.01
N MET A 145 19.48 -13.40 -5.82
CA MET A 145 20.84 -13.25 -5.39
C MET A 145 21.72 -14.25 -6.14
N ARG A 146 22.88 -13.81 -6.63
CA ARG A 146 23.85 -14.65 -7.34
C ARG A 146 24.62 -15.49 -6.32
N GLU A 147 25.21 -16.61 -6.76
CA GLU A 147 25.94 -17.54 -5.89
C GLU A 147 27.19 -16.91 -5.26
N ASP A 148 27.82 -15.98 -5.96
CA ASP A 148 29.02 -15.26 -5.58
C ASP A 148 28.74 -13.88 -4.95
N GLU A 149 27.47 -13.53 -4.73
CA GLU A 149 27.03 -12.22 -4.26
C GLU A 149 26.73 -12.23 -2.75
N THR A 150 27.23 -11.26 -2.02
CA THR A 150 26.81 -11.00 -0.64
C THR A 150 25.47 -10.28 -0.60
N GLU A 151 24.81 -10.29 0.57
CA GLU A 151 23.54 -9.55 0.74
C GLU A 151 23.70 -8.03 0.49
N ALA A 152 24.84 -7.47 0.88
CA ALA A 152 25.13 -6.06 0.67
C ALA A 152 25.31 -5.73 -0.82
N GLU A 153 26.01 -6.59 -1.59
CA GLU A 153 26.17 -6.43 -3.03
C GLU A 153 24.84 -6.62 -3.76
N PHE A 154 24.02 -7.59 -3.33
CA PHE A 154 22.67 -7.78 -3.85
C PHE A 154 21.81 -6.54 -3.63
N ALA A 155 21.81 -5.98 -2.42
CA ALA A 155 21.07 -4.75 -2.10
C ALA A 155 21.58 -3.56 -2.92
N ALA A 156 22.89 -3.39 -3.05
CA ALA A 156 23.51 -2.33 -3.84
C ALA A 156 23.13 -2.44 -5.33
N ARG A 157 23.14 -3.65 -5.89
CA ARG A 157 22.75 -3.91 -7.27
C ARG A 157 21.28 -3.54 -7.53
N LEU A 158 20.38 -3.84 -6.59
CA LEU A 158 18.97 -3.45 -6.72
C LEU A 158 18.75 -1.94 -6.53
N ALA A 159 19.54 -1.30 -5.68
CA ALA A 159 19.53 0.16 -5.56
C ALA A 159 20.01 0.81 -6.86
N GLN A 160 21.07 0.28 -7.47
CA GLN A 160 21.56 0.76 -8.77
C GLN A 160 20.50 0.63 -9.87
N GLN A 161 19.73 -0.47 -9.92
CA GLN A 161 18.60 -0.58 -10.87
C GLN A 161 17.58 0.55 -10.73
N LEU A 162 17.35 1.03 -9.50
CA LEU A 162 16.45 2.16 -9.27
C LEU A 162 17.06 3.46 -9.81
N GLU A 163 18.33 3.72 -9.55
CA GLU A 163 19.04 4.89 -10.06
C GLU A 163 19.06 4.89 -11.60
N ASP A 164 19.47 3.79 -12.21
CA ASP A 164 19.50 3.62 -13.67
C ASP A 164 18.10 3.87 -14.28
N LYS A 165 17.05 3.36 -13.62
CA LYS A 165 15.67 3.57 -14.08
C LYS A 165 15.22 5.02 -13.95
N ILE A 166 15.62 5.72 -12.91
CA ILE A 166 15.34 7.16 -12.72
C ILE A 166 16.04 7.95 -13.83
N GLU A 167 17.31 7.68 -14.11
CA GLU A 167 18.07 8.34 -15.18
C GLU A 167 17.47 8.06 -16.57
N GLU A 168 17.13 6.80 -16.86
CA GLU A 168 16.46 6.40 -18.12
C GLU A 168 15.16 7.19 -18.35
N LEU A 169 14.43 7.45 -17.28
CA LEU A 169 13.16 8.18 -17.33
C LEU A 169 13.32 9.71 -17.37
N GLY A 170 14.54 10.21 -17.20
CA GLY A 170 14.84 11.64 -17.29
C GLY A 170 14.34 12.44 -16.07
N ALA A 171 14.51 11.88 -14.88
CA ALA A 171 14.14 12.54 -13.62
C ALA A 171 15.39 13.11 -12.92
#